data_b25db8c2c8c0013d81b45beca8e9c5bd
#
_entry.id   b25db8c2c8c0013d81b45beca8e9c5bd
#
_cell.length_a   1.000
_cell.length_b   1.000
_cell.length_c   1.000
_cell.angle_alpha   90.00
_cell.angle_beta   90.00
_cell.angle_gamma   90.00
#
_symmetry.space_group_name_H-M   'P 1'
#
loop_
_entity.id
_entity.type
_entity.pdbx_description
1 polymer ?
#
loop_
_entity_poly.entity_id
_entity_poly.type
_entity_poly.pdbx_seq_one_letter_code
_entity_poly.pdbx_strand_id
1 'polypeptide(L)'
;MNLLLLGATGRVGRYILAYALADGHTVTVLVRSPDKLENYAPGYGNQLQIIQGDATNAEDVAQALKGGATAVISALNTDGTTTLSVNIALLVRLMQEQSISRLITVGTAGILQSRTEPDLYRYESSETQRRSTRAAEEHRRVYELLRESGLDWTIVCPTYLPDGARTGIYRVEKDFLPEGGSQITTADTADFTYRQCKSYEFIRTRIGIAY
;
A
#
# COMPACT_ATOMS: atom_id res chain seq x y z
N MET A 1 18.28 -1.11 -0.19
CA MET A 1 17.33 -1.60 -1.23
C MET A 1 16.93 -0.40 -2.10
N ASN A 2 16.54 -0.68 -3.33
CA ASN A 2 15.92 0.32 -4.20
C ASN A 2 14.41 0.10 -4.18
N LEU A 3 13.66 1.08 -3.74
CA LEU A 3 12.21 1.00 -3.60
C LEU A 3 11.51 1.93 -4.59
N LEU A 4 10.44 1.46 -5.22
CA LEU A 4 9.48 2.34 -5.88
C LEU A 4 8.31 2.56 -4.92
N LEU A 5 8.01 3.83 -4.61
CA LEU A 5 6.88 4.21 -3.76
C LEU A 5 5.87 5.04 -4.55
N LEU A 6 4.65 4.54 -4.69
CA LEU A 6 3.50 5.25 -5.20
C LEU A 6 2.67 5.80 -4.04
N GLY A 7 2.14 7.01 -4.19
CA GLY A 7 1.36 7.66 -3.13
C GLY A 7 2.20 8.30 -2.02
N ALA A 8 3.47 8.63 -2.28
CA ALA A 8 4.41 9.22 -1.31
C ALA A 8 3.90 10.52 -0.64
N THR A 9 3.03 11.29 -1.29
CA THR A 9 2.43 12.51 -0.76
C THR A 9 1.18 12.27 0.09
N GLY A 10 0.73 11.02 0.19
CA GLY A 10 -0.44 10.63 0.97
C GLY A 10 -0.16 10.50 2.46
N ARG A 11 -1.24 10.32 3.27
CA ARG A 11 -1.18 10.25 4.75
C ARG A 11 -0.29 9.12 5.26
N VAL A 12 -0.31 7.96 4.62
CA VAL A 12 0.54 6.80 4.94
C VAL A 12 1.87 6.87 4.20
N GLY A 13 1.82 7.18 2.89
CA GLY A 13 3.00 7.17 2.02
C GLY A 13 4.13 8.11 2.47
N ARG A 14 3.81 9.28 3.04
CA ARG A 14 4.82 10.20 3.59
C ARG A 14 5.64 9.59 4.72
N TYR A 15 5.02 8.78 5.58
CA TYR A 15 5.74 8.07 6.65
C TYR A 15 6.57 6.91 6.09
N ILE A 16 6.03 6.16 5.11
CA ILE A 16 6.80 5.10 4.42
C ILE A 16 8.05 5.70 3.79
N LEU A 17 7.93 6.84 3.08
CA LEU A 17 9.07 7.55 2.50
C LEU A 17 10.09 7.91 3.57
N ALA A 18 9.66 8.54 4.67
CA ALA A 18 10.53 8.94 5.76
C ALA A 18 11.28 7.75 6.39
N TYR A 19 10.58 6.63 6.64
CA TYR A 19 11.20 5.43 7.20
C TYR A 19 12.22 4.80 6.26
N ALA A 20 11.89 4.71 4.96
CA ALA A 20 12.80 4.15 3.97
C ALA A 20 14.08 4.98 3.80
N LEU A 21 13.95 6.30 3.77
CA LEU A 21 15.11 7.21 3.66
C LEU A 21 15.96 7.20 4.94
N ALA A 22 15.34 7.18 6.13
CA ALA A 22 16.04 7.09 7.40
C ALA A 22 16.85 5.79 7.54
N ASP A 23 16.37 4.68 6.96
CA ASP A 23 17.08 3.39 6.92
C ASP A 23 18.14 3.33 5.79
N GLY A 24 18.40 4.43 5.09
CA GLY A 24 19.44 4.51 4.05
C GLY A 24 19.06 3.85 2.71
N HIS A 25 17.78 3.67 2.42
CA HIS A 25 17.33 3.12 1.14
C HIS A 25 17.31 4.18 0.05
N THR A 26 17.49 3.74 -1.20
CA THR A 26 17.19 4.57 -2.36
C THR A 26 15.71 4.42 -2.68
N VAL A 27 15.00 5.54 -2.80
CA VAL A 27 13.56 5.56 -3.08
C VAL A 27 13.29 6.34 -4.36
N THR A 28 12.66 5.70 -5.32
CA THR A 28 12.03 6.38 -6.46
C THR A 28 10.58 6.63 -6.11
N VAL A 29 10.09 7.85 -6.29
CA VAL A 29 8.67 8.19 -6.10
C VAL A 29 8.07 8.64 -7.42
N LEU A 30 6.87 8.16 -7.74
CA LEU A 30 6.06 8.65 -8.85
C LEU A 30 4.94 9.50 -8.27
N VAL A 31 4.93 10.79 -8.60
CA VAL A 31 4.00 11.77 -8.02
C VAL A 31 3.48 12.74 -9.08
N ARG A 32 2.22 13.15 -8.95
CA ARG A 32 1.60 14.16 -9.83
C ARG A 32 2.11 15.59 -9.54
N SER A 33 2.45 15.85 -8.29
CA SER A 33 2.82 17.18 -7.78
C SER A 33 4.08 17.06 -6.93
N PRO A 34 5.29 17.20 -7.52
CA PRO A 34 6.58 17.09 -6.81
C PRO A 34 6.75 18.09 -5.67
N ASP A 35 6.21 19.29 -5.83
CA ASP A 35 6.23 20.39 -4.85
C ASP A 35 5.70 19.97 -3.47
N LYS A 36 4.77 19.04 -3.43
CA LYS A 36 4.24 18.49 -2.17
C LYS A 36 5.25 17.68 -1.36
N LEU A 37 6.35 17.25 -1.98
CA LEU A 37 7.40 16.49 -1.30
C LEU A 37 8.47 17.37 -0.65
N GLU A 38 8.64 18.62 -1.09
CA GLU A 38 9.64 19.55 -0.57
C GLU A 38 9.59 19.71 0.95
N ASN A 39 8.38 19.65 1.51
CA ASN A 39 8.14 19.77 2.96
C ASN A 39 8.42 18.48 3.74
N TYR A 40 8.52 17.32 3.08
CA TYR A 40 8.62 16.01 3.74
C TYR A 40 9.97 15.33 3.59
N ALA A 41 10.74 15.72 2.59
CA ALA A 41 11.99 15.05 2.24
C ALA A 41 13.11 16.04 1.85
N PRO A 42 13.39 17.10 2.66
CA PRO A 42 14.50 17.99 2.37
C PRO A 42 15.84 17.26 2.64
N GLY A 43 16.78 17.38 1.72
CA GLY A 43 18.19 17.02 1.98
C GLY A 43 18.60 15.56 1.73
N TYR A 44 17.75 14.71 1.16
CA TYR A 44 18.12 13.30 0.90
C TYR A 44 18.93 13.06 -0.39
N GLY A 45 19.22 14.10 -1.16
CA GLY A 45 20.16 14.04 -2.29
C GLY A 45 19.93 12.83 -3.22
N ASN A 46 20.95 12.02 -3.42
CA ASN A 46 20.91 10.86 -4.32
C ASN A 46 20.05 9.68 -3.81
N GLN A 47 19.56 9.72 -2.58
CA GLN A 47 18.69 8.65 -2.03
C GLN A 47 17.22 8.79 -2.48
N LEU A 48 16.80 9.96 -2.93
CA LEU A 48 15.43 10.22 -3.39
C LEU A 48 15.42 10.64 -4.86
N GLN A 49 14.82 9.82 -5.70
CA GLN A 49 14.52 10.15 -7.09
C GLN A 49 13.04 10.48 -7.23
N ILE A 50 12.75 11.69 -7.73
CA ILE A 50 11.38 12.14 -7.94
C ILE A 50 11.07 12.10 -9.44
N ILE A 51 10.03 11.35 -9.80
CA ILE A 51 9.50 11.30 -11.16
C ILE A 51 8.11 11.94 -11.13
N GLN A 52 7.91 12.97 -11.93
CA GLN A 52 6.60 13.55 -12.12
C GLN A 52 5.82 12.73 -13.14
N GLY A 53 4.62 12.27 -12.78
CA GLY A 53 3.77 11.48 -13.66
C GLY A 53 2.52 10.97 -12.96
N ASP A 54 1.74 10.19 -13.69
CA ASP A 54 0.49 9.59 -13.22
C ASP A 54 0.64 8.08 -13.05
N ALA A 55 0.24 7.57 -11.89
CA ALA A 55 0.29 6.14 -11.58
C ALA A 55 -0.67 5.29 -12.45
N THR A 56 -1.56 5.90 -13.21
CA THR A 56 -2.43 5.23 -14.18
C THR A 56 -1.89 5.29 -15.62
N ASN A 57 -0.78 6.00 -15.84
CA ASN A 57 -0.11 6.06 -17.14
C ASN A 57 0.99 4.98 -17.22
N ALA A 58 0.93 4.15 -18.26
CA ALA A 58 1.85 3.02 -18.41
C ALA A 58 3.31 3.45 -18.62
N GLU A 59 3.55 4.54 -19.35
CA GLU A 59 4.89 5.06 -19.64
C GLU A 59 5.54 5.63 -18.37
N ASP A 60 4.78 6.38 -17.58
CA ASP A 60 5.24 6.96 -16.31
C ASP A 60 5.60 5.87 -15.31
N VAL A 61 4.74 4.84 -15.17
CA VAL A 61 5.00 3.68 -14.28
C VAL A 61 6.22 2.89 -14.77
N ALA A 62 6.33 2.65 -16.09
CA ALA A 62 7.48 1.95 -16.65
C ALA A 62 8.79 2.73 -16.42
N GLN A 63 8.76 4.05 -16.56
CA GLN A 63 9.92 4.90 -16.27
C GLN A 63 10.29 4.84 -14.78
N ALA A 64 9.32 4.85 -13.88
CA ALA A 64 9.58 4.77 -12.44
C ALA A 64 10.18 3.42 -12.02
N LEU A 65 9.85 2.33 -12.70
CA LEU A 65 10.41 1.00 -12.45
C LEU A 65 11.85 0.85 -12.98
N LYS A 66 12.26 1.61 -14.04
CA LYS A 66 13.62 1.55 -14.63
C LYS A 66 14.74 1.89 -13.65
N GLY A 67 14.43 2.51 -12.52
CA GLY A 67 15.39 2.78 -11.44
C GLY A 67 15.95 1.54 -10.73
N GLY A 68 15.62 0.33 -11.18
CA GLY A 68 16.10 -0.94 -10.61
C GLY A 68 15.47 -1.23 -9.26
N ALA A 69 14.17 -0.98 -9.13
CA ALA A 69 13.42 -1.27 -7.91
C ALA A 69 13.50 -2.74 -7.56
N THR A 70 13.82 -3.06 -6.31
CA THR A 70 13.82 -4.42 -5.75
C THR A 70 12.48 -4.77 -5.10
N ALA A 71 11.69 -3.77 -4.76
CA ALA A 71 10.32 -3.90 -4.28
C ALA A 71 9.52 -2.65 -4.61
N VAL A 72 8.21 -2.83 -4.76
CA VAL A 72 7.25 -1.74 -5.00
C VAL A 72 6.31 -1.62 -3.81
N ILE A 73 6.07 -0.39 -3.36
CA ILE A 73 5.05 -0.08 -2.36
C ILE A 73 4.01 0.85 -2.98
N SER A 74 2.74 0.45 -2.95
CA SER A 74 1.62 1.31 -3.35
C SER A 74 0.82 1.74 -2.13
N ALA A 75 0.92 3.02 -1.79
CA ALA A 75 0.12 3.69 -0.76
C ALA A 75 -0.88 4.66 -1.40
N LEU A 76 -1.32 4.36 -2.62
CA LEU A 76 -2.36 5.12 -3.30
C LEU A 76 -3.69 4.98 -2.56
N ASN A 77 -4.49 6.04 -2.60
CA ASN A 77 -5.82 6.05 -2.00
C ASN A 77 -6.91 5.94 -3.08
N THR A 78 -8.09 5.50 -2.68
CA THR A 78 -9.28 5.59 -3.54
C THR A 78 -9.67 7.05 -3.72
N ASP A 79 -9.86 7.45 -4.96
CA ASP A 79 -10.26 8.81 -5.37
C ASP A 79 -11.71 8.85 -5.89
N GLY A 80 -12.46 7.77 -5.68
CA GLY A 80 -13.80 7.59 -6.22
C GLY A 80 -13.85 7.12 -7.67
N THR A 81 -12.69 6.77 -8.25
CA THR A 81 -12.57 6.19 -9.59
C THR A 81 -11.98 4.77 -9.52
N THR A 82 -11.34 4.31 -10.60
CA THR A 82 -10.67 3.02 -10.73
C THR A 82 -9.14 3.12 -10.66
N THR A 83 -8.62 4.18 -10.06
CA THR A 83 -7.17 4.46 -10.01
C THR A 83 -6.37 3.30 -9.43
N LEU A 84 -6.88 2.62 -8.37
CA LEU A 84 -6.14 1.54 -7.73
C LEU A 84 -6.06 0.29 -8.62
N SER A 85 -7.20 -0.16 -9.17
CA SER A 85 -7.24 -1.36 -10.02
C SER A 85 -6.49 -1.16 -11.33
N VAL A 86 -6.59 0.02 -11.96
CA VAL A 86 -5.81 0.38 -13.15
C VAL A 86 -4.31 0.37 -12.83
N ASN A 87 -3.88 1.02 -11.74
CA ASN A 87 -2.48 1.03 -11.35
C ASN A 87 -1.94 -0.39 -11.07
N ILE A 88 -2.68 -1.21 -10.31
CA ILE A 88 -2.24 -2.57 -10.00
C ILE A 88 -2.13 -3.44 -11.26
N ALA A 89 -3.06 -3.34 -12.21
CA ALA A 89 -2.97 -4.05 -13.48
C ALA A 89 -1.69 -3.68 -14.25
N LEU A 90 -1.35 -2.38 -14.30
CA LEU A 90 -0.09 -1.90 -14.89
C LEU A 90 1.14 -2.42 -14.13
N LEU A 91 1.14 -2.34 -12.80
CA LEU A 91 2.23 -2.82 -11.97
C LEU A 91 2.47 -4.32 -12.17
N VAL A 92 1.43 -5.15 -12.15
CA VAL A 92 1.56 -6.60 -12.35
C VAL A 92 2.28 -6.89 -13.66
N ARG A 93 1.82 -6.31 -14.77
CA ARG A 93 2.43 -6.50 -16.08
C ARG A 93 3.88 -6.02 -16.12
N LEU A 94 4.13 -4.76 -15.74
CA LEU A 94 5.45 -4.12 -15.88
C LEU A 94 6.48 -4.70 -14.90
N MET A 95 6.07 -5.12 -13.70
CA MET A 95 6.95 -5.79 -12.74
C MET A 95 7.37 -7.17 -13.24
N GLN A 96 6.44 -7.94 -13.85
CA GLN A 96 6.75 -9.22 -14.48
C GLN A 96 7.74 -9.06 -15.63
N GLU A 97 7.54 -8.07 -16.51
CA GLU A 97 8.46 -7.73 -17.61
C GLU A 97 9.88 -7.41 -17.11
N GLN A 98 10.01 -6.84 -15.91
CA GLN A 98 11.29 -6.45 -15.31
C GLN A 98 11.81 -7.43 -14.24
N SER A 99 11.16 -8.59 -14.07
CA SER A 99 11.52 -9.61 -13.06
C SER A 99 11.51 -9.07 -11.61
N ILE A 100 10.63 -8.13 -11.31
CA ILE A 100 10.40 -7.60 -9.95
C ILE A 100 9.20 -8.36 -9.37
N SER A 101 9.40 -9.10 -8.27
CA SER A 101 8.33 -9.93 -7.69
C SER A 101 7.63 -9.27 -6.49
N ARG A 102 8.33 -8.47 -5.67
CA ARG A 102 7.83 -7.99 -4.39
C ARG A 102 6.96 -6.75 -4.50
N LEU A 103 5.67 -6.87 -4.15
CA LEU A 103 4.69 -5.77 -4.14
C LEU A 103 3.97 -5.69 -2.79
N ILE A 104 3.99 -4.53 -2.16
CA ILE A 104 3.23 -4.25 -0.95
C ILE A 104 2.20 -3.17 -1.27
N THR A 105 0.95 -3.34 -0.88
CA THR A 105 -0.06 -2.30 -1.06
C THR A 105 -0.88 -2.08 0.21
N VAL A 106 -1.28 -0.83 0.42
CA VAL A 106 -2.22 -0.46 1.49
C VAL A 106 -3.64 -0.65 0.98
N GLY A 107 -4.39 -1.51 1.66
CA GLY A 107 -5.78 -1.82 1.37
C GLY A 107 -6.74 -1.23 2.41
N THR A 108 -7.76 -1.99 2.75
CA THR A 108 -8.77 -1.64 3.77
C THR A 108 -9.23 -2.90 4.49
N ALA A 109 -9.56 -2.78 5.78
CA ALA A 109 -10.17 -3.89 6.53
C ALA A 109 -11.49 -4.39 5.90
N GLY A 110 -12.13 -3.59 5.05
CA GLY A 110 -13.33 -4.01 4.32
C GLY A 110 -13.15 -5.27 3.48
N ILE A 111 -11.98 -5.48 2.89
CA ILE A 111 -11.71 -6.65 2.05
C ILE A 111 -11.18 -7.88 2.82
N LEU A 112 -11.10 -7.80 4.14
CA LEU A 112 -10.80 -8.97 4.97
C LEU A 112 -12.01 -9.89 5.05
N GLN A 113 -11.79 -11.11 5.52
CA GLN A 113 -12.84 -12.09 5.73
C GLN A 113 -13.72 -11.68 6.93
N SER A 114 -15.03 -11.82 6.79
CA SER A 114 -15.94 -11.67 7.92
C SER A 114 -15.81 -12.85 8.90
N ARG A 115 -15.84 -12.56 10.20
CA ARG A 115 -15.85 -13.61 11.25
C ARG A 115 -17.24 -14.15 11.49
N THR A 116 -18.27 -13.30 11.33
CA THR A 116 -19.67 -13.66 11.57
C THR A 116 -20.33 -14.31 10.37
N GLU A 117 -19.85 -13.99 9.17
CA GLU A 117 -20.38 -14.46 7.90
C GLU A 117 -19.22 -14.92 6.99
N PRO A 118 -18.65 -16.13 7.21
CA PRO A 118 -17.37 -16.56 6.63
C PRO A 118 -17.30 -16.60 5.11
N ASP A 119 -18.44 -16.62 4.42
CA ASP A 119 -18.48 -16.58 2.94
C ASP A 119 -18.42 -15.17 2.36
N LEU A 120 -18.47 -14.14 3.23
CA LEU A 120 -18.51 -12.73 2.83
C LEU A 120 -17.23 -11.99 3.21
N TYR A 121 -16.87 -10.97 2.44
CA TYR A 121 -15.93 -9.95 2.90
C TYR A 121 -16.58 -9.08 3.98
N ARG A 122 -15.76 -8.49 4.86
CA ARG A 122 -16.27 -7.64 5.92
C ARG A 122 -17.16 -6.50 5.43
N TYR A 123 -16.87 -5.91 4.27
CA TYR A 123 -17.68 -4.81 3.73
C TYR A 123 -19.07 -5.26 3.25
N GLU A 124 -19.28 -6.55 2.99
CA GLU A 124 -20.56 -7.17 2.56
C GLU A 124 -21.37 -7.68 3.76
N SER A 125 -20.72 -7.86 4.92
CA SER A 125 -21.30 -8.49 6.11
C SER A 125 -21.87 -7.46 7.10
N SER A 126 -22.55 -7.98 8.13
CA SER A 126 -23.08 -7.20 9.26
C SER A 126 -21.99 -6.56 10.14
N GLU A 127 -20.71 -6.95 9.99
CA GLU A 127 -19.58 -6.37 10.73
C GLU A 127 -19.26 -4.92 10.36
N THR A 128 -19.82 -4.40 9.26
CA THR A 128 -19.58 -3.01 8.84
C THR A 128 -20.88 -2.21 8.85
N GLN A 129 -20.79 -0.98 9.36
CA GLN A 129 -21.90 -0.01 9.32
C GLN A 129 -21.73 1.03 8.19
N ARG A 130 -20.76 0.85 7.30
CA ARG A 130 -20.49 1.79 6.22
C ARG A 130 -21.60 1.74 5.17
N ARG A 131 -22.17 2.92 4.85
CA ARG A 131 -23.22 3.05 3.82
C ARG A 131 -22.71 2.94 2.39
N SER A 132 -21.41 3.26 2.17
CA SER A 132 -20.80 3.20 0.84
C SER A 132 -19.77 2.09 0.78
N THR A 133 -19.92 1.20 -0.19
CA THR A 133 -19.05 0.06 -0.46
C THR A 133 -17.99 0.34 -1.53
N ARG A 134 -18.17 1.41 -2.33
CA ARG A 134 -17.36 1.71 -3.52
C ARG A 134 -15.84 1.61 -3.30
N ALA A 135 -15.35 2.19 -2.18
CA ALA A 135 -13.93 2.12 -1.86
C ALA A 135 -13.47 0.68 -1.56
N ALA A 136 -14.29 -0.10 -0.85
CA ALA A 136 -13.98 -1.50 -0.56
C ALA A 136 -14.04 -2.36 -1.83
N GLU A 137 -14.98 -2.12 -2.73
CA GLU A 137 -15.09 -2.80 -4.03
C GLU A 137 -13.86 -2.55 -4.90
N GLU A 138 -13.34 -1.32 -4.91
CA GLU A 138 -12.12 -1.00 -5.65
C GLU A 138 -10.89 -1.72 -5.04
N HIS A 139 -10.76 -1.80 -3.73
CA HIS A 139 -9.73 -2.60 -3.07
C HIS A 139 -9.93 -4.11 -3.28
N ARG A 140 -11.15 -4.60 -3.41
CA ARG A 140 -11.44 -5.99 -3.78
C ARG A 140 -10.91 -6.31 -5.17
N ARG A 141 -11.15 -5.44 -6.17
CA ARG A 141 -10.58 -5.61 -7.52
C ARG A 141 -9.06 -5.69 -7.50
N VAL A 142 -8.40 -4.83 -6.69
CA VAL A 142 -6.96 -4.92 -6.46
C VAL A 142 -6.55 -6.29 -5.92
N TYR A 143 -7.25 -6.80 -4.93
CA TYR A 143 -6.97 -8.13 -4.36
C TYR A 143 -7.15 -9.25 -5.39
N GLU A 144 -8.22 -9.23 -6.18
CA GLU A 144 -8.49 -10.21 -7.23
C GLU A 144 -7.38 -10.23 -8.29
N LEU A 145 -6.93 -9.06 -8.77
CA LEU A 145 -5.81 -8.93 -9.70
C LEU A 145 -4.50 -9.49 -9.12
N LEU A 146 -4.21 -9.16 -7.86
CA LEU A 146 -2.98 -9.62 -7.20
C LEU A 146 -3.00 -11.12 -6.95
N ARG A 147 -4.13 -11.69 -6.56
CA ARG A 147 -4.28 -13.13 -6.34
C ARG A 147 -3.91 -13.95 -7.57
N GLU A 148 -4.19 -13.44 -8.76
CA GLU A 148 -3.91 -14.10 -10.06
C GLU A 148 -2.54 -13.75 -10.63
N SER A 149 -1.83 -12.76 -10.06
CA SER A 149 -0.64 -12.17 -10.67
C SER A 149 0.64 -13.00 -10.60
N GLY A 150 0.73 -13.97 -9.71
CA GLY A 150 1.97 -14.69 -9.43
C GLY A 150 3.03 -13.87 -8.66
N LEU A 151 2.82 -12.57 -8.40
CA LEU A 151 3.74 -11.74 -7.61
C LEU A 151 3.78 -12.15 -6.13
N ASP A 152 4.83 -11.77 -5.46
CA ASP A 152 4.99 -11.90 -4.00
C ASP A 152 4.35 -10.67 -3.32
N TRP A 153 3.04 -10.60 -3.37
CA TRP A 153 2.28 -9.45 -2.87
C TRP A 153 1.93 -9.57 -1.38
N THR A 154 1.75 -8.42 -0.72
CA THR A 154 1.14 -8.30 0.61
C THR A 154 0.17 -7.12 0.59
N ILE A 155 -1.06 -7.32 1.06
CA ILE A 155 -2.04 -6.23 1.23
C ILE A 155 -2.20 -5.94 2.71
N VAL A 156 -1.78 -4.76 3.15
CA VAL A 156 -1.98 -4.29 4.52
C VAL A 156 -3.34 -3.63 4.63
N CYS A 157 -4.20 -4.18 5.47
CA CYS A 157 -5.63 -3.82 5.56
C CYS A 157 -5.94 -3.12 6.89
N PRO A 158 -5.68 -1.80 7.00
CA PRO A 158 -6.02 -1.04 8.20
C PRO A 158 -7.54 -0.85 8.33
N THR A 159 -7.99 -0.74 9.58
CA THR A 159 -9.36 -0.32 9.92
C THR A 159 -9.49 1.21 9.92
N TYR A 160 -10.21 1.83 10.89
CA TYR A 160 -10.25 3.29 10.98
C TYR A 160 -8.83 3.85 11.18
N LEU A 161 -8.48 4.85 10.36
CA LEU A 161 -7.10 5.31 10.16
C LEU A 161 -6.94 6.78 10.56
N PRO A 162 -6.89 7.13 11.86
CA PRO A 162 -6.60 8.49 12.33
C PRO A 162 -5.15 8.86 12.09
N ASP A 163 -4.87 10.18 12.03
CA ASP A 163 -3.51 10.67 12.16
C ASP A 163 -3.02 10.46 13.60
N GLY A 164 -1.76 10.12 13.76
CA GLY A 164 -1.17 9.87 15.07
C GLY A 164 0.29 9.48 14.99
N ALA A 165 0.98 9.52 16.13
CA ALA A 165 2.38 9.11 16.22
C ALA A 165 2.54 7.59 16.03
N ARG A 166 3.74 7.19 15.61
CA ARG A 166 4.15 5.78 15.60
C ARG A 166 4.32 5.29 17.04
N THR A 167 3.59 4.24 17.37
CA THR A 167 3.74 3.53 18.66
C THR A 167 4.60 2.27 18.53
N GLY A 168 4.54 1.62 17.37
CA GLY A 168 5.17 0.32 17.13
C GLY A 168 4.47 -0.84 17.85
N ILE A 169 3.33 -0.59 18.50
CA ILE A 169 2.57 -1.58 19.28
C ILE A 169 1.19 -1.74 18.64
N TYR A 170 1.03 -2.79 17.87
CA TYR A 170 -0.21 -3.12 17.17
C TYR A 170 -0.35 -4.64 16.98
N ARG A 171 -1.56 -5.08 16.70
CA ARG A 171 -1.86 -6.49 16.40
C ARG A 171 -2.06 -6.67 14.91
N VAL A 172 -1.66 -7.82 14.41
CA VAL A 172 -1.85 -8.21 13.00
C VAL A 172 -2.47 -9.60 12.93
N GLU A 173 -3.29 -9.83 11.90
CA GLU A 173 -3.89 -11.13 11.68
C GLU A 173 -4.08 -11.40 10.17
N LYS A 174 -3.76 -12.63 9.74
CA LYS A 174 -3.93 -13.05 8.34
C LYS A 174 -5.41 -13.16 8.00
N ASP A 175 -5.79 -12.52 6.91
CA ASP A 175 -7.14 -12.52 6.33
C ASP A 175 -8.27 -11.97 7.23
N PHE A 176 -8.02 -11.69 8.50
CA PHE A 176 -9.00 -11.15 9.43
C PHE A 176 -8.54 -9.83 10.05
N LEU A 177 -9.49 -9.02 10.51
CA LEU A 177 -9.15 -7.91 11.41
C LEU A 177 -8.89 -8.49 12.82
N PRO A 178 -7.82 -8.08 13.52
CA PRO A 178 -7.62 -8.45 14.93
C PRO A 178 -8.87 -8.22 15.76
N GLU A 179 -9.26 -9.21 16.57
CA GLU A 179 -10.49 -9.17 17.35
C GLU A 179 -10.55 -7.93 18.25
N GLY A 180 -11.69 -7.24 18.25
CA GLY A 180 -11.86 -5.96 18.96
C GLY A 180 -11.10 -4.79 18.36
N GLY A 181 -10.35 -4.97 17.28
CA GLY A 181 -9.58 -3.93 16.61
C GLY A 181 -10.49 -2.86 15.99
N SER A 182 -10.32 -1.59 16.40
CA SER A 182 -11.19 -0.49 15.98
C SER A 182 -10.47 0.61 15.20
N GLN A 183 -9.18 0.82 15.46
CA GLN A 183 -8.37 1.85 14.80
C GLN A 183 -6.89 1.47 14.74
N ILE A 184 -6.15 2.17 13.88
CA ILE A 184 -4.68 2.13 13.77
C ILE A 184 -4.20 3.46 13.20
N THR A 185 -3.12 4.04 13.70
CA THR A 185 -2.63 5.31 13.17
C THR A 185 -2.02 5.16 11.77
N THR A 186 -1.99 6.27 11.03
CA THR A 186 -1.31 6.34 9.73
C THR A 186 0.18 5.99 9.86
N ALA A 187 0.83 6.41 10.96
CA ALA A 187 2.25 6.15 11.18
C ALA A 187 2.53 4.66 11.50
N ASP A 188 1.70 3.99 12.30
CA ASP A 188 1.86 2.56 12.57
C ASP A 188 1.50 1.70 11.35
N THR A 189 0.48 2.10 10.58
CA THR A 189 0.18 1.45 9.30
C THR A 189 1.36 1.55 8.34
N ALA A 190 2.00 2.73 8.26
CA ALA A 190 3.18 2.94 7.44
C ALA A 190 4.39 2.11 7.92
N ASP A 191 4.61 2.03 9.23
CA ASP A 191 5.67 1.22 9.84
C ASP A 191 5.52 -0.25 9.46
N PHE A 192 4.35 -0.83 9.67
CA PHE A 192 4.10 -2.22 9.29
C PHE A 192 4.23 -2.44 7.79
N THR A 193 3.64 -1.56 6.97
CA THR A 193 3.71 -1.65 5.49
C THR A 193 5.16 -1.61 5.00
N TYR A 194 5.95 -0.67 5.50
CA TYR A 194 7.35 -0.54 5.14
C TYR A 194 8.18 -1.78 5.52
N ARG A 195 7.98 -2.34 6.70
CA ARG A 195 8.68 -3.54 7.16
C ARG A 195 8.45 -4.75 6.25
N GLN A 196 7.31 -4.81 5.54
CA GLN A 196 7.03 -5.90 4.61
C GLN A 196 7.98 -5.93 3.40
N CYS A 197 8.71 -4.84 3.10
CA CYS A 197 9.74 -4.86 2.05
C CYS A 197 10.85 -5.88 2.31
N LYS A 198 11.14 -6.12 3.57
CA LYS A 198 12.23 -7.03 4.03
C LYS A 198 11.70 -8.36 4.58
N SER A 199 10.37 -8.50 4.70
CA SER A 199 9.73 -9.68 5.26
C SER A 199 9.05 -10.52 4.18
N TYR A 200 9.19 -11.83 4.27
CA TYR A 200 8.50 -12.81 3.44
C TYR A 200 7.44 -13.59 4.21
N GLU A 201 7.14 -13.21 5.45
CA GLU A 201 6.18 -13.88 6.32
C GLU A 201 4.74 -13.83 5.78
N PHE A 202 4.39 -12.72 5.12
CA PHE A 202 3.02 -12.45 4.67
C PHE A 202 2.90 -12.38 3.14
N ILE A 203 3.64 -13.26 2.44
CA ILE A 203 3.53 -13.37 0.98
C ILE A 203 2.14 -13.89 0.59
N ARG A 204 1.54 -13.26 -0.42
CA ARG A 204 0.22 -13.57 -0.99
C ARG A 204 -0.88 -13.59 0.07
N THR A 205 -0.84 -12.61 0.96
CA THR A 205 -1.73 -12.53 2.12
C THR A 205 -2.29 -11.11 2.30
N ARG A 206 -3.55 -11.02 2.70
CA ARG A 206 -4.17 -9.81 3.25
C ARG A 206 -3.95 -9.82 4.76
N ILE A 207 -3.46 -8.72 5.31
CA ILE A 207 -3.16 -8.61 6.73
C ILE A 207 -4.02 -7.52 7.36
N GLY A 208 -4.91 -7.91 8.25
CA GLY A 208 -5.60 -6.97 9.12
C GLY A 208 -4.65 -6.41 10.15
N ILE A 209 -4.73 -5.09 10.39
CA ILE A 209 -3.90 -4.39 11.38
C ILE A 209 -4.76 -3.43 12.20
N ALA A 210 -4.63 -3.50 13.53
CA ALA A 210 -5.36 -2.67 14.49
C ALA A 210 -4.66 -2.65 15.86
N TYR A 211 -5.08 -1.70 16.70
CA TYR A 211 -4.77 -1.72 18.13
C TYR A 211 -5.66 -2.70 18.88
#